data_408691b13420502849eb8dec290fa77b
#
_entry.id   408691b13420502849eb8dec290fa77b
#
_cell.length_a   1.000
_cell.length_b   1.000
_cell.length_c   1.000
_cell.angle_alpha   90.00
_cell.angle_beta   90.00
_cell.angle_gamma   90.00
#
_symmetry.space_group_name_H-M   'P 1'
#
loop_
_entity.id
_entity.type
_entity.pdbx_description
1 polymer ?
#
loop_
_entity_poly.entity_id
_entity_poly.type
_entity_poly.pdbx_seq_one_letter_code
_entity_poly.pdbx_strand_id
1 'polypeptide(L)'
;MADDIIKVNQWGKVTKLNAGGGLIMPFVQELFLLECEIAGTGFVKNMEEKAKALTAGSVVSLVREPDNKYDDLAIRIDNSDGEKLGYVPRKQNEVLARLLDGGKMLYGKVAEVEFAEYSSWVTITTKIYMKDL
;
A
#
# COMPACT_ATOMS: atom_id res chain seq x y z
N MET A 1 6.92 28.04 -0.40
CA MET A 1 6.78 28.15 0.02
C MET A 1 7.00 28.55 0.57
N ALA A 2 6.60 28.70 0.60
CA ALA A 2 6.58 28.94 1.15
C ALA A 2 6.36 29.25 1.74
N ASP A 3 6.01 29.58 1.66
CA ASP A 3 5.59 29.84 2.18
C ASP A 3 4.94 29.80 2.63
N ASP A 4 4.67 29.95 2.49
CA ASP A 4 3.88 29.93 2.95
C ASP A 4 3.54 29.39 3.57
N ILE A 5 3.49 28.88 4.00
CA ILE A 5 3.24 28.37 4.65
C ILE A 5 3.10 27.62 5.13
N ILE A 6 3.30 26.88 5.55
CA ILE A 6 3.09 26.12 6.19
C ILE A 6 3.35 25.49 6.73
N LYS A 7 3.89 24.89 7.21
CA LYS A 7 3.85 24.13 7.75
C LYS A 7 3.60 23.51 8.30
N VAL A 8 3.92 22.88 8.62
CA VAL A 8 3.48 22.20 9.05
C VAL A 8 3.93 21.48 10.00
N ASN A 9 3.75 21.22 10.55
CA ASN A 9 4.15 20.45 11.51
C ASN A 9 4.96 19.48 10.94
N GLN A 10 5.67 18.75 11.64
CA GLN A 10 6.49 17.87 11.06
C GLN A 10 5.74 16.88 10.30
N TRP A 11 4.52 16.82 10.51
CA TRP A 11 3.74 15.99 9.73
C TRP A 11 3.15 16.71 8.66
N GLY A 12 3.54 17.88 8.54
CA GLY A 12 3.07 18.61 7.56
C GLY A 12 1.65 18.69 7.48
N LYS A 13 1.08 18.57 8.49
CA LYS A 13 -0.23 18.79 8.40
C LYS A 13 -0.44 20.14 8.31
N VAL A 14 -0.15 20.72 7.87
CA VAL A 14 -0.49 21.85 7.78
C VAL A 14 -0.65 22.45 7.33
N THR A 15 -0.77 23.05 7.26
CA THR A 15 -1.11 23.71 6.69
C THR A 15 -0.87 24.89 6.49
N LYS A 16 -0.61 25.58 5.86
CA LYS A 16 -0.42 26.73 5.55
C LYS A 16 -1.07 27.27 4.71
N LEU A 17 -1.29 28.08 4.71
CA LEU A 17 -2.06 28.69 3.98
C LEU A 17 -1.45 29.37 3.07
N ASN A 18 -1.69 29.61 2.19
CA ASN A 18 -1.10 30.22 1.34
C ASN A 18 -1.65 31.31 0.97
N ALA A 19 -1.12 31.76 0.36
CA ALA A 19 -1.49 32.76 -0.06
C ALA A 19 -2.61 32.92 -0.43
N GLY A 20 -2.93 33.61 -0.70
CA GLY A 20 -3.98 33.75 -1.17
C GLY A 20 -4.88 33.16 -0.57
N GLY A 21 -4.77 32.89 0.07
CA GLY A 21 -5.59 32.34 0.54
C GLY A 21 -6.26 31.76 0.77
N GLY A 22 -6.00 31.73 0.66
CA GLY A 22 -6.65 31.15 0.80
C GLY A 22 -6.93 30.10 1.43
N LEU A 23 -7.74 29.61 1.06
CA LEU A 23 -8.18 28.47 1.59
C LEU A 23 -7.30 27.40 1.30
N ILE A 24 -6.88 26.78 2.29
CA ILE A 24 -6.10 25.66 2.10
C ILE A 24 -6.90 24.48 2.41
N MET A 25 -7.10 23.66 1.44
CA MET A 25 -7.77 22.44 1.66
C MET A 25 -6.89 21.54 2.44
N PRO A 26 -7.45 20.91 3.43
CA PRO A 26 -6.69 19.90 4.12
C PRO A 26 -6.36 18.84 3.15
N PHE A 27 -5.11 18.50 3.05
CA PHE A 27 -4.82 17.41 2.22
C PHE A 27 -4.75 16.14 2.94
N VAL A 28 -4.96 15.09 2.17
CA VAL A 28 -4.71 13.77 2.62
C VAL A 28 -3.24 13.53 2.43
N GLN A 29 -2.55 13.25 3.48
CA GLN A 29 -1.15 12.95 3.40
C GLN A 29 -0.94 11.47 3.27
N GLU A 30 0.05 11.11 2.48
CA GLU A 30 0.48 9.73 2.36
C GLU A 30 1.74 9.56 3.17
N LEU A 31 1.70 8.66 4.13
CA LEU A 31 2.87 8.32 4.90
C LEU A 31 3.41 7.00 4.41
N PHE A 32 4.63 7.01 3.91
CA PHE A 32 5.26 5.76 3.49
C PHE A 32 5.60 4.95 4.73
N LEU A 33 5.17 3.70 4.76
CA LEU A 33 5.42 2.83 5.89
C LEU A 33 6.55 1.84 5.64
N LEU A 34 6.44 1.09 4.56
CA LEU A 34 7.47 0.10 4.25
C LEU A 34 7.28 -0.42 2.83
N GLU A 35 8.28 -1.17 2.39
CA GLU A 35 8.25 -1.81 1.09
C GLU A 35 8.34 -3.31 1.32
N CYS A 36 7.61 -4.09 0.57
CA CYS A 36 7.65 -5.53 0.70
C CYS A 36 7.42 -6.22 -0.63
N GLU A 37 7.87 -7.47 -0.71
CA GLU A 37 7.53 -8.32 -1.84
C GLU A 37 6.27 -9.10 -1.47
N ILE A 38 5.33 -9.15 -2.38
CA ILE A 38 4.08 -9.85 -2.11
C ILE A 38 4.35 -11.34 -1.98
N ALA A 39 3.93 -11.91 -0.86
CA ALA A 39 4.15 -13.33 -0.58
C ALA A 39 3.04 -14.17 -1.20
N GLY A 40 3.36 -15.40 -1.55
CA GLY A 40 2.36 -16.36 -1.99
C GLY A 40 1.88 -16.18 -3.41
N THR A 41 2.57 -15.40 -4.23
CA THR A 41 2.13 -15.18 -5.60
C THR A 41 2.08 -16.49 -6.38
N GLY A 42 2.92 -17.46 -6.06
CA GLY A 42 2.93 -18.74 -6.77
C GLY A 42 1.70 -19.58 -6.54
N PHE A 43 0.87 -19.24 -5.57
CA PHE A 43 -0.36 -19.98 -5.29
C PHE A 43 -1.60 -19.29 -5.83
N VAL A 44 -1.42 -18.22 -6.59
CA VAL A 44 -2.55 -17.47 -7.13
C VAL A 44 -2.75 -17.85 -8.58
N LYS A 45 -3.99 -18.20 -8.93
CA LYS A 45 -4.32 -18.56 -10.30
C LYS A 45 -4.18 -17.36 -11.22
N ASN A 46 -3.70 -17.61 -12.42
CA ASN A 46 -3.56 -16.58 -13.45
C ASN A 46 -2.69 -15.43 -12.99
N MET A 47 -1.70 -15.72 -12.15
CA MET A 47 -0.84 -14.69 -11.61
C MET A 47 -0.09 -13.94 -12.71
N GLU A 48 0.36 -14.66 -13.72
CA GLU A 48 1.11 -14.03 -14.79
C GLU A 48 0.30 -12.98 -15.51
N GLU A 49 -0.96 -13.30 -15.79
CA GLU A 49 -1.84 -12.34 -16.45
C GLU A 49 -2.15 -11.15 -15.57
N LYS A 50 -2.40 -11.42 -14.29
CA LYS A 50 -2.66 -10.33 -13.35
C LYS A 50 -1.45 -9.42 -13.24
N ALA A 51 -0.26 -10.01 -13.22
CA ALA A 51 0.97 -9.23 -13.09
C ALA A 51 1.23 -8.40 -14.34
N LYS A 52 0.89 -8.92 -15.51
CA LYS A 52 1.10 -8.16 -16.74
C LYS A 52 0.24 -6.92 -16.82
N ALA A 53 -0.84 -6.89 -16.07
CA ALA A 53 -1.73 -5.73 -16.03
C ALA A 53 -1.25 -4.67 -15.04
N LEU A 54 -0.23 -4.97 -14.25
CA LEU A 54 0.28 -4.04 -13.26
C LEU A 54 1.42 -3.21 -13.84
N THR A 55 1.47 -1.96 -13.43
CA THR A 55 2.59 -1.09 -13.78
C THR A 55 3.05 -0.39 -12.50
N ALA A 56 4.21 0.24 -12.57
CA ALA A 56 4.68 1.02 -11.43
C ALA A 56 3.63 2.07 -11.11
N GLY A 57 3.23 2.14 -9.86
CA GLY A 57 2.20 3.06 -9.41
C GLY A 57 0.80 2.47 -9.36
N SER A 58 0.61 1.25 -9.86
CA SER A 58 -0.70 0.61 -9.74
C SER A 58 -1.08 0.49 -8.26
N VAL A 59 -2.32 0.86 -7.93
CA VAL A 59 -2.78 0.83 -6.54
C VAL A 59 -3.26 -0.57 -6.21
N VAL A 60 -2.92 -1.04 -5.03
CA VAL A 60 -3.38 -2.33 -4.52
C VAL A 60 -4.02 -2.11 -3.16
N SER A 61 -4.97 -2.97 -2.83
CA SER A 61 -5.71 -2.88 -1.58
C SER A 61 -5.17 -3.88 -0.57
N LEU A 62 -5.22 -3.49 0.70
CA LEU A 62 -4.84 -4.38 1.79
C LEU A 62 -6.10 -4.78 2.54
N VAL A 63 -6.33 -6.08 2.63
CA VAL A 63 -7.54 -6.63 3.24
C VAL A 63 -7.15 -7.52 4.40
N ARG A 64 -7.61 -7.16 5.60
CA ARG A 64 -7.35 -7.97 6.80
C ARG A 64 -8.13 -9.28 6.71
N GLU A 65 -7.46 -10.33 7.13
CA GLU A 65 -8.08 -11.66 7.23
C GLU A 65 -7.85 -12.22 8.63
N PRO A 66 -8.58 -11.70 9.64
CA PRO A 66 -8.35 -12.17 11.01
C PRO A 66 -8.72 -13.64 11.22
N ASP A 67 -9.54 -14.17 10.32
CA ASP A 67 -9.96 -15.58 10.40
C ASP A 67 -9.08 -16.50 9.58
N ASN A 68 -7.97 -16.01 9.06
CA ASN A 68 -7.06 -16.83 8.27
C ASN A 68 -6.53 -17.94 9.18
N LYS A 69 -6.65 -19.20 8.71
CA LYS A 69 -6.31 -20.32 9.58
C LYS A 69 -4.82 -20.53 9.76
N TYR A 70 -4.00 -19.88 8.98
CA TYR A 70 -2.55 -20.02 9.09
C TYR A 70 -1.91 -18.85 9.80
N ASP A 71 -2.58 -17.70 9.85
CA ASP A 71 -2.00 -16.49 10.42
C ASP A 71 -3.11 -15.50 10.70
N ASP A 72 -3.42 -15.26 11.97
CA ASP A 72 -4.49 -14.32 12.33
C ASP A 72 -4.09 -12.87 12.11
N LEU A 73 -2.84 -12.61 11.75
CA LEU A 73 -2.39 -11.27 11.37
C LEU A 73 -2.31 -11.12 9.86
N ALA A 74 -2.88 -12.05 9.10
CA ALA A 74 -2.77 -12.06 7.65
C ALA A 74 -3.41 -10.82 7.03
N ILE A 75 -2.74 -10.29 6.01
CA ILE A 75 -3.24 -9.18 5.23
C ILE A 75 -3.12 -9.58 3.76
N ARG A 76 -4.26 -9.73 3.12
CA ARG A 76 -4.30 -10.07 1.70
C ARG A 76 -4.09 -8.81 0.87
N ILE A 77 -3.40 -8.95 -0.23
CA ILE A 77 -3.19 -7.85 -1.17
C ILE A 77 -3.98 -8.14 -2.43
N ASP A 78 -4.86 -7.22 -2.81
CA ASP A 78 -5.71 -7.36 -3.99
C ASP A 78 -5.37 -6.28 -5.00
N ASN A 79 -5.57 -6.60 -6.28
CA ASN A 79 -5.43 -5.58 -7.33
C ASN A 79 -6.66 -4.68 -7.34
N SER A 80 -6.72 -3.73 -8.26
CA SER A 80 -7.83 -2.78 -8.32
C SER A 80 -9.15 -3.40 -8.71
N ASP A 81 -9.12 -4.60 -9.26
CA ASP A 81 -10.35 -5.33 -9.59
C ASP A 81 -10.82 -6.21 -8.45
N GLY A 82 -10.14 -6.15 -7.32
CA GLY A 82 -10.52 -6.95 -6.16
C GLY A 82 -10.00 -8.37 -6.22
N GLU A 83 -9.08 -8.66 -7.12
CA GLU A 83 -8.55 -10.01 -7.24
C GLU A 83 -7.28 -10.16 -6.43
N LYS A 84 -7.14 -11.31 -5.81
CA LYS A 84 -6.03 -11.58 -4.93
C LYS A 84 -4.71 -11.66 -5.68
N LEU A 85 -3.70 -10.97 -5.18
CA LEU A 85 -2.34 -11.08 -5.67
C LEU A 85 -1.46 -11.91 -4.74
N GLY A 86 -1.74 -11.87 -3.47
CA GLY A 86 -0.97 -12.57 -2.46
C GLY A 86 -1.19 -11.94 -1.11
N TYR A 87 -0.13 -11.95 -0.29
CA TYR A 87 -0.20 -11.47 1.09
C TYR A 87 1.02 -10.62 1.43
N VAL A 88 0.86 -9.78 2.44
CA VAL A 88 2.01 -9.13 3.06
C VAL A 88 2.84 -10.21 3.74
N PRO A 89 4.17 -10.21 3.58
CA PRO A 89 4.99 -11.23 4.24
C PRO A 89 4.78 -11.24 5.75
N ARG A 90 4.76 -12.43 6.32
CA ARG A 90 4.50 -12.59 7.75
C ARG A 90 5.41 -11.76 8.63
N LYS A 91 6.67 -11.66 8.25
CA LYS A 91 7.63 -10.94 9.08
C LYS A 91 7.38 -9.44 9.08
N GLN A 92 6.49 -8.95 8.23
CA GLN A 92 6.23 -7.53 8.14
C GLN A 92 4.77 -7.17 8.40
N ASN A 93 3.93 -8.16 8.73
CA ASN A 93 2.50 -7.87 8.76
C ASN A 93 1.98 -7.40 10.12
N GLU A 94 2.70 -7.61 11.20
CA GLU A 94 2.12 -7.33 12.52
C GLU A 94 1.73 -5.87 12.70
N VAL A 95 2.65 -4.95 12.44
CA VAL A 95 2.35 -3.53 12.63
C VAL A 95 1.25 -3.09 11.69
N LEU A 96 1.30 -3.55 10.45
CA LEU A 96 0.27 -3.18 9.47
C LEU A 96 -1.09 -3.72 9.89
N ALA A 97 -1.14 -4.94 10.39
CA ALA A 97 -2.39 -5.53 10.84
C ALA A 97 -2.98 -4.74 12.01
N ARG A 98 -2.12 -4.31 12.93
CA ARG A 98 -2.60 -3.54 14.06
C ARG A 98 -3.11 -2.17 13.63
N LEU A 99 -2.45 -1.55 12.67
CA LEU A 99 -2.94 -0.27 12.16
C LEU A 99 -4.30 -0.42 11.47
N LEU A 100 -4.45 -1.47 10.67
CA LEU A 100 -5.73 -1.73 10.02
C LEU A 100 -6.82 -2.02 11.05
N ASP A 101 -6.51 -2.83 12.04
CA ASP A 101 -7.47 -3.15 13.10
C ASP A 101 -7.85 -1.92 13.91
N GLY A 102 -6.94 -0.96 14.00
CA GLY A 102 -7.19 0.30 14.67
C GLY A 102 -7.93 1.31 13.82
N GLY A 103 -8.33 0.93 12.62
CA GLY A 103 -9.13 1.79 11.78
C GLY A 103 -8.34 2.69 10.85
N LYS A 104 -7.04 2.48 10.74
CA LYS A 104 -6.25 3.28 9.82
C LYS A 104 -6.44 2.81 8.38
N MET A 105 -6.31 3.73 7.46
CA MET A 105 -6.49 3.42 6.04
C MET A 105 -5.13 3.20 5.40
N LEU A 106 -4.88 1.98 4.98
CA LEU A 106 -3.63 1.60 4.35
C LEU A 106 -3.89 1.12 2.93
N TYR A 107 -2.93 1.34 2.06
CA TYR A 107 -2.99 0.84 0.70
C TYR A 107 -1.58 0.71 0.17
N GLY A 108 -1.44 0.08 -0.98
CA GLY A 108 -0.13 -0.09 -1.58
C GLY A 108 -0.07 0.44 -2.99
N LYS A 109 1.15 0.67 -3.44
CA LYS A 109 1.43 0.99 -4.84
C LYS A 109 2.52 0.08 -5.33
N VAL A 110 2.31 -0.51 -6.48
CA VAL A 110 3.30 -1.40 -7.07
C VAL A 110 4.54 -0.58 -7.41
N ALA A 111 5.69 -1.06 -6.99
CA ALA A 111 6.96 -0.43 -7.32
C ALA A 111 7.60 -1.12 -8.51
N GLU A 112 7.50 -2.45 -8.56
CA GLU A 112 8.19 -3.21 -9.58
C GLU A 112 7.56 -4.57 -9.75
N VAL A 113 7.52 -5.07 -10.97
CA VAL A 113 7.08 -6.42 -11.28
C VAL A 113 8.18 -7.09 -12.06
N GLU A 114 8.59 -8.25 -11.60
CA GLU A 114 9.63 -9.02 -12.26
C GLU A 114 9.11 -10.38 -12.66
N PHE A 115 9.35 -10.76 -13.90
CA PHE A 115 8.95 -12.06 -14.41
C PHE A 115 10.21 -12.93 -14.52
N ALA A 116 10.14 -14.12 -13.96
CA ALA A 116 11.26 -15.03 -14.02
C ALA A 116 11.51 -15.47 -15.47
N GLU A 117 12.78 -15.67 -15.80
CA GLU A 117 13.16 -15.95 -17.17
C GLU A 117 12.76 -17.35 -17.61
N TYR A 118 12.85 -18.30 -16.71
CA TYR A 118 12.66 -19.70 -17.06
C TYR A 118 11.54 -20.39 -16.30
N SER A 119 10.65 -19.61 -15.72
CA SER A 119 9.52 -20.18 -14.98
C SER A 119 8.37 -19.20 -15.01
N SER A 120 7.23 -19.60 -14.46
CA SER A 120 6.09 -18.69 -14.38
C SER A 120 6.10 -17.85 -13.08
N TRP A 121 7.20 -17.86 -12.37
CA TRP A 121 7.27 -17.12 -11.11
C TRP A 121 7.26 -15.62 -11.35
N VAL A 122 6.49 -14.91 -10.54
CA VAL A 122 6.38 -13.47 -10.61
C VAL A 122 6.71 -12.88 -9.25
N THR A 123 7.55 -11.86 -9.23
CA THR A 123 7.86 -11.13 -8.01
C THR A 123 7.26 -9.74 -8.15
N ILE A 124 6.44 -9.36 -7.18
CA ILE A 124 5.82 -8.03 -7.17
C ILE A 124 6.27 -7.31 -5.91
N THR A 125 6.93 -6.19 -6.10
CA THR A 125 7.36 -5.33 -4.99
C THR A 125 6.36 -4.21 -4.86
N THR A 126 5.88 -3.99 -3.64
CA THR A 126 4.89 -2.94 -3.40
C THR A 126 5.31 -2.08 -2.22
N LYS A 127 4.99 -0.80 -2.30
CA LYS A 127 5.21 0.14 -1.21
C LYS A 127 3.89 0.36 -0.51
N ILE A 128 3.93 0.30 0.81
CA ILE A 128 2.72 0.42 1.63
C ILE A 128 2.67 1.81 2.24
N TYR A 129 1.51 2.43 2.14
CA TYR A 129 1.28 3.78 2.62
C TYR A 129 0.08 3.80 3.55
N MET A 130 0.08 4.79 4.43
CA MET A 130 -1.07 5.08 5.26
C MET A 130 -1.58 6.47 4.88
N LYS A 131 -2.88 6.58 4.72
CA LYS A 131 -3.50 7.88 4.52
C LYS A 131 -3.76 8.51 5.86
N ASP A 132 -3.29 9.73 6.01
CA ASP A 132 -3.52 10.49 7.23
C ASP A 132 -4.51 11.59 6.90
N LEU A 133 -5.73 11.40 7.32
CA LEU A 133 -6.80 12.35 7.03
C LEU A 133 -6.90 13.45 8.06
#